data_fb7b4bdd062a842e166f2b82daf9f7ed
#
_entry.id   fb7b4bdd062a842e166f2b82daf9f7ed
#
_cell.length_a   1.000
_cell.length_b   1.000
_cell.length_c   1.000
_cell.angle_alpha   90.00
_cell.angle_beta   90.00
_cell.angle_gamma   90.00
#
_symmetry.space_group_name_H-M   'P 1'
#
loop_
_entity.id
_entity.type
_entity.pdbx_description
1 polymer ?
#
loop_
_entity_poly.entity_id
_entity_poly.type
_entity_poly.pdbx_seq_one_letter_code
_entity_poly.pdbx_strand_id
1 'polypeptide(L)'
;AFFGQKNEFNLMWDPLDEDTVIPANTLAIVAMPVFAGRIPDLCAQKLATLNGENTPAIAVVTYGNEAYDDALFELKNILEGNGFVLLGAGAVVTRHSLFPQVGADRPDAQDKRALTTFARQCSQKLRAYPEKPLPAIEVKGNFPYREYEVESMKPTVNDNCTLCGMCASVSPVAAIPPDNSKTKDNDLFSSCTACIAICPEKAQWIFTPEYAEYCAVFVQNNSAR
;
A
#
# COMPACT_ATOMS: atom_id res chain seq x y z
N ALA A 1 -18.34 15.39 2.58
CA ALA A 1 -17.49 14.40 3.25
C ALA A 1 -18.36 13.39 4.00
N PHE A 2 -17.97 12.11 4.02
CA PHE A 2 -18.67 11.06 4.75
C PHE A 2 -18.25 11.00 6.23
N PHE A 3 -17.04 11.48 6.51
CA PHE A 3 -16.39 11.42 7.82
C PHE A 3 -15.94 12.84 8.23
N GLY A 4 -15.78 13.04 9.53
CA GLY A 4 -15.45 14.35 10.10
C GLY A 4 -13.98 14.76 9.97
N GLN A 5 -13.44 15.41 10.99
CA GLN A 5 -12.02 15.78 11.06
C GLN A 5 -11.15 14.51 11.03
N LYS A 6 -10.03 14.58 10.31
CA LYS A 6 -9.08 13.48 10.19
C LYS A 6 -7.69 13.87 10.64
N ASN A 7 -7.00 12.93 11.25
CA ASN A 7 -5.56 12.87 11.31
C ASN A 7 -5.07 11.87 10.28
N GLU A 8 -3.92 12.13 9.66
CA GLU A 8 -3.38 11.29 8.62
C GLU A 8 -1.95 10.91 8.97
N PHE A 9 -1.65 9.62 8.90
CA PHE A 9 -0.33 9.05 9.14
C PHE A 9 0.11 8.27 7.91
N ASN A 10 1.33 8.50 7.48
CA ASN A 10 1.96 7.71 6.44
C ASN A 10 2.86 6.65 7.08
N LEU A 11 2.40 5.41 7.13
CA LEU A 11 3.12 4.32 7.79
C LEU A 11 4.50 4.00 7.17
N MET A 12 4.77 4.44 5.95
CA MET A 12 6.11 4.30 5.37
C MET A 12 7.13 5.25 6.02
N TRP A 13 6.73 6.48 6.38
CA TRP A 13 7.65 7.54 6.83
C TRP A 13 7.41 8.00 8.26
N ASP A 14 6.15 8.11 8.66
CA ASP A 14 5.85 8.66 9.98
C ASP A 14 6.27 7.68 11.08
N PRO A 15 6.91 8.16 12.14
CA PRO A 15 7.16 7.34 13.32
C PRO A 15 5.84 6.94 13.95
N LEU A 16 5.78 5.73 14.45
CA LEU A 16 4.68 5.22 15.24
C LEU A 16 5.26 4.73 16.55
N ASP A 17 4.73 5.22 17.68
CA ASP A 17 5.12 4.71 18.98
C ASP A 17 4.65 3.28 19.15
N GLU A 18 5.51 2.41 19.69
CA GLU A 18 5.14 1.04 20.04
C GLU A 18 3.93 1.07 20.99
N ASP A 19 3.01 0.14 20.79
CA ASP A 19 1.76 0.04 21.57
C ASP A 19 0.80 1.26 21.46
N THR A 20 0.88 1.98 20.34
CA THR A 20 -0.10 3.07 20.08
C THR A 20 -1.51 2.50 20.09
N VAL A 21 -2.36 3.05 20.96
CA VAL A 21 -3.78 2.67 21.08
C VAL A 21 -4.66 3.63 20.30
N ILE A 22 -5.48 3.11 19.41
CA ILE A 22 -6.52 3.86 18.71
C ILE A 22 -7.85 3.59 19.43
N PRO A 23 -8.43 4.61 20.10
CA PRO A 23 -9.60 4.38 20.96
C PRO A 23 -10.88 4.07 20.19
N ALA A 24 -11.83 3.40 20.84
CA ALA A 24 -13.10 2.93 20.25
C ALA A 24 -13.98 4.04 19.63
N ASN A 25 -13.83 5.30 20.07
CA ASN A 25 -14.58 6.45 19.52
C ASN A 25 -13.95 7.05 18.25
N THR A 26 -12.94 6.40 17.70
CA THR A 26 -12.22 6.81 16.48
C THR A 26 -12.54 5.81 15.34
N LEU A 27 -12.70 6.28 14.13
CA LEU A 27 -12.71 5.43 12.94
C LEU A 27 -11.30 5.35 12.36
N ALA A 28 -10.73 4.15 12.30
CA ALA A 28 -9.49 3.89 11.59
C ALA A 28 -9.78 3.55 10.11
N ILE A 29 -9.16 4.27 9.17
CA ILE A 29 -9.17 3.91 7.75
C ILE A 29 -7.74 3.55 7.37
N VAL A 30 -7.50 2.27 7.16
CA VAL A 30 -6.16 1.75 6.84
C VAL A 30 -6.11 1.39 5.36
N ALA A 31 -5.28 2.13 4.62
CA ALA A 31 -5.11 1.95 3.18
C ALA A 31 -3.66 1.58 2.86
N MET A 32 -3.47 0.43 2.16
CA MET A 32 -2.16 -0.10 1.82
C MET A 32 -2.02 -0.33 0.32
N PRO A 33 -0.84 -0.10 -0.27
CA PRO A 33 -0.55 -0.59 -1.60
C PRO A 33 -0.34 -2.11 -1.57
N VAL A 34 -0.54 -2.74 -2.72
CA VAL A 34 -0.18 -4.15 -2.92
C VAL A 34 1.19 -4.23 -3.56
N PHE A 35 2.13 -4.89 -2.88
CA PHE A 35 3.47 -5.20 -3.36
C PHE A 35 3.62 -6.72 -3.43
N ALA A 36 3.87 -7.26 -4.62
CA ALA A 36 3.99 -8.71 -4.85
C ALA A 36 2.85 -9.55 -4.23
N GLY A 37 1.61 -9.02 -4.25
CA GLY A 37 0.42 -9.72 -3.73
C GLY A 37 0.23 -9.66 -2.21
N ARG A 38 1.05 -8.90 -1.50
CA ARG A 38 1.03 -8.68 -0.05
C ARG A 38 0.95 -7.18 0.26
N ILE A 39 0.67 -6.79 1.49
CA ILE A 39 0.94 -5.42 1.94
C ILE A 39 2.45 -5.24 2.16
N PRO A 40 3.01 -4.00 2.08
CA PRO A 40 4.43 -3.78 2.32
C PRO A 40 4.85 -4.27 3.71
N ASP A 41 5.93 -5.06 3.77
CA ASP A 41 6.38 -5.70 5.00
C ASP A 41 6.65 -4.67 6.12
N LEU A 42 7.30 -3.56 5.81
CA LEU A 42 7.52 -2.46 6.75
C LEU A 42 6.19 -1.92 7.33
N CYS A 43 5.14 -1.83 6.51
CA CYS A 43 3.83 -1.37 6.97
C CYS A 43 3.13 -2.46 7.80
N ALA A 44 3.28 -3.74 7.43
CA ALA A 44 2.74 -4.85 8.20
C ALA A 44 3.33 -4.90 9.60
N GLN A 45 4.66 -4.74 9.73
CA GLN A 45 5.35 -4.67 11.02
C GLN A 45 4.85 -3.50 11.87
N LYS A 46 4.74 -2.30 11.32
CA LYS A 46 4.20 -1.14 12.04
C LYS A 46 2.73 -1.31 12.43
N LEU A 47 1.90 -1.89 11.54
CA LEU A 47 0.50 -2.16 11.87
C LEU A 47 0.35 -3.17 13.00
N ALA A 48 1.28 -4.13 13.11
CA ALA A 48 1.26 -5.15 14.17
C ALA A 48 1.49 -4.54 15.57
N THR A 49 2.02 -3.32 15.68
CA THR A 49 2.18 -2.61 16.97
C THR A 49 1.01 -1.67 17.30
N LEU A 50 0.07 -1.45 16.36
CA LEU A 50 -1.15 -0.67 16.62
C LEU A 50 -2.19 -1.50 17.35
N ASN A 51 -2.79 -0.97 18.39
CA ASN A 51 -3.84 -1.62 19.15
C ASN A 51 -5.16 -0.86 19.03
N GLY A 52 -6.24 -1.60 18.77
CA GLY A 52 -7.60 -1.10 18.81
C GLY A 52 -8.32 -1.56 20.08
N GLU A 53 -9.25 -0.76 20.57
CA GLU A 53 -10.13 -1.07 21.71
C GLU A 53 -11.56 -1.36 21.21
N ASN A 54 -11.74 -2.36 20.39
CA ASN A 54 -12.93 -2.55 19.53
C ASN A 54 -13.14 -1.36 18.59
N THR A 55 -12.05 -0.80 18.11
CA THR A 55 -12.05 0.40 17.26
C THR A 55 -12.62 0.08 15.88
N PRO A 56 -13.67 0.78 15.43
CA PRO A 56 -14.20 0.55 14.09
C PRO A 56 -13.16 0.88 13.03
N ALA A 57 -12.99 -0.02 12.05
CA ALA A 57 -11.99 0.16 11.00
C ALA A 57 -12.53 -0.14 9.59
N ILE A 58 -11.91 0.46 8.59
CA ILE A 58 -12.11 0.15 7.17
C ILE A 58 -10.75 -0.24 6.59
N ALA A 59 -10.65 -1.44 6.03
CA ALA A 59 -9.47 -1.95 5.38
C ALA A 59 -9.54 -1.72 3.86
N VAL A 60 -8.52 -1.10 3.26
CA VAL A 60 -8.46 -0.86 1.82
C VAL A 60 -7.09 -1.26 1.30
N VAL A 61 -7.04 -1.98 0.17
CA VAL A 61 -5.80 -2.15 -0.57
C VAL A 61 -5.93 -1.54 -1.96
N THR A 62 -4.83 -0.99 -2.47
CA THR A 62 -4.75 -0.45 -3.84
C THR A 62 -3.77 -1.27 -4.66
N TYR A 63 -4.14 -1.62 -5.89
CA TYR A 63 -3.33 -2.49 -6.74
C TYR A 63 -3.35 -2.04 -8.20
N GLY A 64 -2.28 -2.39 -8.93
CA GLY A 64 -2.03 -1.96 -10.31
C GLY A 64 -2.63 -2.89 -11.36
N ASN A 65 -3.93 -3.24 -11.25
CA ASN A 65 -4.71 -3.96 -12.28
C ASN A 65 -4.28 -5.42 -12.59
N GLU A 66 -3.37 -6.01 -11.84
CA GLU A 66 -3.04 -7.45 -11.96
C GLU A 66 -3.88 -8.27 -10.98
N ALA A 67 -3.43 -8.37 -9.75
CA ALA A 67 -4.12 -9.04 -8.65
C ALA A 67 -3.71 -8.41 -7.32
N TYR A 68 -4.55 -8.55 -6.30
CA TYR A 68 -4.22 -8.14 -4.94
C TYR A 68 -3.93 -9.34 -4.02
N ASP A 69 -4.05 -10.55 -4.56
CA ASP A 69 -3.76 -11.84 -3.92
C ASP A 69 -4.16 -11.88 -2.43
N ASP A 70 -3.18 -12.00 -1.54
CA ASP A 70 -3.42 -12.14 -0.09
C ASP A 70 -3.42 -10.80 0.66
N ALA A 71 -3.10 -9.67 -0.01
CA ALA A 71 -2.88 -8.38 0.64
C ALA A 71 -4.08 -7.89 1.49
N LEU A 72 -5.31 -8.01 0.98
CA LEU A 72 -6.50 -7.59 1.72
C LEU A 72 -6.80 -8.53 2.89
N PHE A 73 -6.56 -9.82 2.70
CA PHE A 73 -6.74 -10.82 3.74
C PHE A 73 -5.71 -10.65 4.87
N GLU A 74 -4.47 -10.37 4.52
CA GLU A 74 -3.41 -10.04 5.47
C GLU A 74 -3.74 -8.78 6.28
N LEU A 75 -4.13 -7.69 5.60
CA LEU A 75 -4.52 -6.45 6.25
C LEU A 75 -5.69 -6.65 7.22
N LYS A 76 -6.72 -7.40 6.79
CA LYS A 76 -7.85 -7.79 7.64
C LYS A 76 -7.39 -8.52 8.89
N ASN A 77 -6.56 -9.56 8.73
CA ASN A 77 -6.15 -10.41 9.85
C ASN A 77 -5.30 -9.64 10.86
N ILE A 78 -4.41 -8.74 10.42
CA ILE A 78 -3.63 -7.88 11.32
C ILE A 78 -4.57 -6.97 12.11
N LEU A 79 -5.50 -6.29 11.45
CA LEU A 79 -6.41 -5.37 12.13
C LEU A 79 -7.31 -6.09 13.13
N GLU A 80 -7.95 -7.18 12.74
CA GLU A 80 -8.81 -7.95 13.64
C GLU A 80 -8.02 -8.56 14.82
N GLY A 81 -6.80 -9.07 14.55
CA GLY A 81 -5.90 -9.58 15.59
C GLY A 81 -5.46 -8.53 16.60
N ASN A 82 -5.44 -7.27 16.21
CA ASN A 82 -5.05 -6.13 17.04
C ASN A 82 -6.25 -5.35 17.63
N GLY A 83 -7.44 -5.97 17.70
CA GLY A 83 -8.59 -5.40 18.40
C GLY A 83 -9.39 -4.36 17.60
N PHE A 84 -9.22 -4.30 16.27
CA PHE A 84 -10.09 -3.49 15.41
C PHE A 84 -11.31 -4.30 14.94
N VAL A 85 -12.43 -3.60 14.72
CA VAL A 85 -13.69 -4.18 14.23
C VAL A 85 -13.96 -3.66 12.83
N LEU A 86 -13.92 -4.52 11.82
CA LEU A 86 -14.05 -4.09 10.44
C LEU A 86 -15.50 -3.74 10.07
N LEU A 87 -15.70 -2.51 9.62
CA LEU A 87 -16.94 -2.04 8.99
C LEU A 87 -17.00 -2.43 7.51
N GLY A 88 -15.86 -2.55 6.86
CA GLY A 88 -15.73 -2.90 5.45
C GLY A 88 -14.29 -3.20 5.07
N ALA A 89 -14.14 -4.00 4.01
CA ALA A 89 -12.86 -4.28 3.37
C ALA A 89 -13.03 -4.16 1.85
N GLY A 90 -12.03 -3.61 1.15
CA GLY A 90 -12.10 -3.43 -0.30
C GLY A 90 -10.76 -3.34 -0.98
N ALA A 91 -10.69 -3.90 -2.21
CA ALA A 91 -9.55 -3.76 -3.09
C ALA A 91 -9.91 -2.77 -4.22
N VAL A 92 -9.05 -1.79 -4.45
CA VAL A 92 -9.26 -0.71 -5.39
C VAL A 92 -8.21 -0.77 -6.48
N VAL A 93 -8.65 -0.93 -7.73
CA VAL A 93 -7.75 -0.85 -8.86
C VAL A 93 -7.30 0.59 -9.09
N THR A 94 -6.01 0.77 -9.32
CA THR A 94 -5.38 2.05 -9.62
C THR A 94 -4.39 1.89 -10.77
N ARG A 95 -3.93 3.01 -11.33
CA ARG A 95 -2.82 2.98 -12.26
C ARG A 95 -1.58 2.39 -11.60
N HIS A 96 -0.92 1.47 -12.29
CA HIS A 96 0.28 0.82 -11.78
C HIS A 96 1.43 1.82 -11.63
N SER A 97 2.13 1.79 -10.49
CA SER A 97 3.19 2.77 -10.17
C SER A 97 4.41 2.66 -11.10
N LEU A 98 4.80 1.42 -11.47
CA LEU A 98 5.95 1.17 -12.34
C LEU A 98 5.59 1.11 -13.83
N PHE A 99 4.37 0.70 -14.15
CA PHE A 99 3.88 0.50 -15.53
C PHE A 99 2.68 1.41 -15.77
N PRO A 100 2.88 2.72 -16.04
CA PRO A 100 1.79 3.70 -16.09
C PRO A 100 0.74 3.42 -17.17
N GLN A 101 1.03 2.59 -18.16
CA GLN A 101 0.10 2.11 -19.18
C GLN A 101 -0.86 1.03 -18.66
N VAL A 102 -0.52 0.36 -17.55
CA VAL A 102 -1.39 -0.63 -16.91
C VAL A 102 -2.35 0.09 -15.96
N GLY A 103 -3.64 -0.06 -16.21
CA GLY A 103 -4.68 0.66 -15.48
C GLY A 103 -4.59 2.19 -15.66
N ALA A 104 -4.17 2.69 -16.84
CA ALA A 104 -3.85 4.10 -17.09
C ALA A 104 -4.96 5.08 -16.66
N ASP A 105 -6.23 4.69 -16.86
CA ASP A 105 -7.41 5.49 -16.57
C ASP A 105 -8.08 5.14 -15.23
N ARG A 106 -7.42 4.30 -14.40
CA ARG A 106 -7.98 3.85 -13.12
C ARG A 106 -7.47 4.69 -11.94
N PRO A 107 -8.35 5.02 -10.97
CA PRO A 107 -9.77 4.68 -10.90
C PRO A 107 -10.63 5.54 -11.83
N ASP A 108 -11.48 4.90 -12.61
CA ASP A 108 -12.40 5.54 -13.53
C ASP A 108 -13.70 6.03 -12.84
N ALA A 109 -14.69 6.49 -13.65
CA ALA A 109 -15.96 6.96 -13.12
C ALA A 109 -16.80 5.84 -12.46
N GLN A 110 -16.66 4.58 -12.91
CA GLN A 110 -17.34 3.44 -12.32
C GLN A 110 -16.71 3.08 -10.97
N ASP A 111 -15.39 3.06 -10.89
CA ASP A 111 -14.65 2.84 -9.64
C ASP A 111 -15.01 3.88 -8.59
N LYS A 112 -15.06 5.17 -8.98
CA LYS A 112 -15.44 6.26 -8.08
C LYS A 112 -16.88 6.12 -7.57
N ARG A 113 -17.80 5.64 -8.40
CA ARG A 113 -19.17 5.33 -7.94
C ARG A 113 -19.20 4.15 -6.96
N ALA A 114 -18.46 3.09 -7.25
CA ALA A 114 -18.33 1.92 -6.38
C ALA A 114 -17.73 2.31 -5.02
N LEU A 115 -16.65 3.10 -5.01
CA LEU A 115 -16.04 3.63 -3.78
C LEU A 115 -16.99 4.53 -3.00
N THR A 116 -17.78 5.36 -3.68
CA THR A 116 -18.81 6.19 -3.03
C THR A 116 -19.87 5.33 -2.35
N THR A 117 -20.32 4.27 -3.00
CA THR A 117 -21.29 3.32 -2.45
C THR A 117 -20.71 2.57 -1.25
N PHE A 118 -19.49 2.07 -1.37
CA PHE A 118 -18.76 1.43 -0.29
C PHE A 118 -18.62 2.35 0.94
N ALA A 119 -18.20 3.60 0.74
CA ALA A 119 -18.06 4.57 1.82
C ALA A 119 -19.41 4.86 2.52
N ARG A 120 -20.53 4.92 1.76
CA ARG A 120 -21.88 5.06 2.35
C ARG A 120 -22.26 3.86 3.20
N GLN A 121 -22.01 2.65 2.73
CA GLN A 121 -22.27 1.42 3.48
C GLN A 121 -21.47 1.37 4.78
N CYS A 122 -20.18 1.69 4.74
CA CYS A 122 -19.35 1.79 5.93
C CYS A 122 -19.85 2.86 6.90
N SER A 123 -20.26 4.03 6.40
CA SER A 123 -20.83 5.09 7.24
C SER A 123 -22.14 4.67 7.90
N GLN A 124 -23.01 3.89 7.22
CA GLN A 124 -24.24 3.36 7.82
C GLN A 124 -23.93 2.36 8.93
N LYS A 125 -22.96 1.45 8.72
CA LYS A 125 -22.51 0.49 9.73
C LYS A 125 -21.90 1.22 10.94
N LEU A 126 -21.08 2.26 10.72
CA LEU A 126 -20.51 3.05 11.80
C LEU A 126 -21.57 3.71 12.69
N ARG A 127 -22.65 4.22 12.11
CA ARG A 127 -23.75 4.83 12.89
C ARG A 127 -24.54 3.82 13.75
N ALA A 128 -24.52 2.55 13.36
CA ALA A 128 -25.18 1.49 14.08
C ALA A 128 -24.26 0.77 15.07
N TYR A 129 -22.97 1.00 14.99
CA TYR A 129 -21.96 0.42 15.88
C TYR A 129 -21.81 1.28 17.15
N PRO A 130 -21.64 0.71 18.36
CA PRO A 130 -21.57 -0.74 18.64
C PRO A 130 -22.91 -1.42 18.97
N GLU A 131 -24.07 -0.72 18.93
CA GLU A 131 -25.36 -1.25 19.38
C GLU A 131 -25.83 -2.47 18.57
N LYS A 132 -25.33 -2.61 17.31
CA LYS A 132 -25.63 -3.75 16.46
C LYS A 132 -24.35 -4.54 16.14
N PRO A 133 -24.34 -5.86 16.40
CA PRO A 133 -23.22 -6.70 15.98
C PRO A 133 -23.05 -6.64 14.47
N LEU A 134 -21.79 -6.55 14.05
CA LEU A 134 -21.43 -6.55 12.63
C LEU A 134 -21.20 -7.99 12.16
N PRO A 135 -21.66 -8.36 10.96
CA PRO A 135 -21.32 -9.64 10.37
C PRO A 135 -19.81 -9.71 10.09
N ALA A 136 -19.26 -10.90 10.21
CA ALA A 136 -17.88 -11.14 9.81
C ALA A 136 -17.66 -10.73 8.34
N ILE A 137 -16.54 -10.11 8.06
CA ILE A 137 -16.17 -9.73 6.70
C ILE A 137 -15.29 -10.81 6.10
N GLU A 138 -15.82 -11.46 5.06
CA GLU A 138 -15.06 -12.41 4.26
C GLU A 138 -14.36 -11.69 3.11
N VAL A 139 -13.08 -11.96 2.94
CA VAL A 139 -12.24 -11.48 1.83
C VAL A 139 -11.46 -12.63 1.23
N LYS A 140 -11.11 -12.52 -0.05
CA LYS A 140 -10.26 -13.50 -0.72
C LYS A 140 -8.84 -13.42 -0.16
N GLY A 141 -8.19 -14.56 -0.07
CA GLY A 141 -6.80 -14.72 0.37
C GLY A 141 -6.57 -16.11 0.91
N ASN A 142 -5.31 -16.47 1.07
CA ASN A 142 -4.87 -17.78 1.56
C ASN A 142 -4.05 -17.62 2.84
N PHE A 143 -4.03 -18.66 3.67
CA PHE A 143 -3.11 -18.78 4.78
C PHE A 143 -2.47 -20.19 4.73
N PRO A 144 -1.14 -20.32 4.79
CA PRO A 144 -0.15 -19.23 4.88
C PRO A 144 -0.21 -18.29 3.66
N TYR A 145 0.14 -17.02 3.87
CA TYR A 145 0.21 -16.03 2.80
C TYR A 145 1.28 -16.43 1.77
N ARG A 146 1.13 -15.95 0.53
CA ARG A 146 2.18 -16.14 -0.48
C ARG A 146 3.52 -15.54 0.00
N GLU A 147 4.61 -16.10 -0.50
CA GLU A 147 5.93 -15.57 -0.21
C GLU A 147 6.09 -14.15 -0.79
N TYR A 148 6.82 -13.32 -0.05
CA TYR A 148 7.05 -11.92 -0.43
C TYR A 148 8.29 -11.84 -1.34
N GLU A 149 8.08 -12.01 -2.64
CA GLU A 149 9.15 -12.01 -3.64
C GLU A 149 9.35 -10.61 -4.24
N VAL A 150 10.22 -9.79 -3.65
CA VAL A 150 10.59 -8.44 -4.15
C VAL A 150 12.05 -8.30 -4.58
N GLU A 151 12.82 -9.38 -4.61
CA GLU A 151 14.27 -9.33 -4.83
C GLU A 151 14.68 -8.73 -6.18
N SER A 152 13.85 -8.86 -7.20
CA SER A 152 14.21 -8.50 -8.57
C SER A 152 13.97 -7.03 -8.94
N MET A 153 13.29 -6.23 -8.10
CA MET A 153 12.89 -4.86 -8.43
C MET A 153 13.73 -3.79 -7.72
N LYS A 154 15.05 -3.97 -7.70
CA LYS A 154 15.97 -2.97 -7.12
C LYS A 154 16.39 -1.97 -8.20
N PRO A 155 16.10 -0.66 -8.05
CA PRO A 155 16.48 0.34 -9.05
C PRO A 155 18.00 0.47 -9.19
N THR A 156 18.46 0.60 -10.41
CA THR A 156 19.81 1.04 -10.74
C THR A 156 19.86 2.54 -10.98
N VAL A 157 21.06 3.11 -11.08
CA VAL A 157 21.25 4.54 -11.31
C VAL A 157 22.05 4.72 -12.60
N ASN A 158 21.54 5.52 -13.53
CA ASN A 158 22.24 5.87 -14.78
C ASN A 158 23.09 7.14 -14.62
N ASP A 159 23.83 7.50 -15.69
CA ASP A 159 24.77 8.62 -15.70
C ASP A 159 24.13 10.01 -15.60
N ASN A 160 22.82 10.13 -15.75
CA ASN A 160 22.10 11.40 -15.56
C ASN A 160 22.04 11.84 -14.08
N CYS A 161 22.50 11.00 -13.16
CA CYS A 161 22.46 11.31 -11.72
C CYS A 161 23.37 12.48 -11.35
N THR A 162 22.75 13.56 -10.89
CA THR A 162 23.44 14.79 -10.43
C THR A 162 23.83 14.75 -8.95
N LEU A 163 23.61 13.65 -8.24
CA LEU A 163 23.84 13.49 -6.79
C LEU A 163 23.03 14.49 -5.93
N CYS A 164 21.85 14.89 -6.39
CA CYS A 164 21.03 15.90 -5.69
C CYS A 164 20.43 15.44 -4.35
N GLY A 165 20.52 14.16 -3.99
CA GLY A 165 20.07 13.60 -2.70
C GLY A 165 18.53 13.43 -2.55
N MET A 166 17.72 13.86 -3.51
CA MET A 166 16.26 13.78 -3.40
C MET A 166 15.74 12.34 -3.18
N CYS A 167 16.36 11.35 -3.83
CA CYS A 167 15.99 9.94 -3.63
C CYS A 167 16.34 9.44 -2.23
N ALA A 168 17.40 9.95 -1.62
CA ALA A 168 17.76 9.62 -0.23
C ALA A 168 16.75 10.20 0.76
N SER A 169 16.28 11.45 0.53
CA SER A 169 15.33 12.12 1.43
C SER A 169 13.94 11.45 1.49
N VAL A 170 13.59 10.65 0.50
CA VAL A 170 12.31 9.91 0.43
C VAL A 170 12.48 8.41 0.68
N SER A 171 13.65 7.94 1.10
CA SER A 171 13.87 6.54 1.42
C SER A 171 13.35 6.23 2.83
N PRO A 172 12.27 5.43 2.99
CA PRO A 172 11.67 5.19 4.30
C PRO A 172 12.55 4.34 5.22
N VAL A 173 13.54 3.66 4.64
CA VAL A 173 14.47 2.73 5.32
C VAL A 173 15.92 3.20 5.21
N ALA A 174 16.17 4.44 4.78
CA ALA A 174 17.50 5.02 4.59
C ALA A 174 18.43 4.16 3.70
N ALA A 175 17.89 3.39 2.77
CA ALA A 175 18.66 2.50 1.88
C ALA A 175 19.52 3.26 0.87
N ILE A 176 19.37 4.58 0.73
CA ILE A 176 20.14 5.43 -0.17
C ILE A 176 20.91 6.46 0.66
N PRO A 177 22.25 6.42 0.67
CA PRO A 177 23.04 7.40 1.41
C PRO A 177 22.85 8.83 0.87
N PRO A 178 22.72 9.84 1.75
CA PRO A 178 22.51 11.23 1.33
C PRO A 178 23.71 11.82 0.56
N ASP A 179 24.91 11.37 0.88
CA ASP A 179 26.17 11.83 0.29
C ASP A 179 26.53 11.12 -1.02
N ASN A 180 25.93 9.97 -1.31
CA ASN A 180 26.14 9.23 -2.55
C ASN A 180 24.89 8.51 -3.03
N SER A 181 24.02 9.23 -3.74
CA SER A 181 22.79 8.69 -4.31
C SER A 181 22.96 7.64 -5.41
N LYS A 182 24.21 7.35 -5.81
CA LYS A 182 24.51 6.28 -6.77
C LYS A 182 24.68 4.92 -6.11
N THR A 183 24.85 4.88 -4.79
CA THR A 183 24.94 3.64 -4.02
C THR A 183 23.62 3.34 -3.32
N LYS A 184 23.37 2.08 -3.03
CA LYS A 184 22.18 1.62 -2.29
C LYS A 184 22.54 0.44 -1.41
N ASP A 185 21.97 0.43 -0.23
CA ASP A 185 21.94 -0.76 0.62
C ASP A 185 20.79 -1.65 0.15
N ASN A 186 21.15 -2.74 -0.52
CA ASN A 186 20.16 -3.66 -1.08
C ASN A 186 19.45 -4.49 -0.02
N ASP A 187 20.04 -4.66 1.17
CA ASP A 187 19.42 -5.44 2.25
C ASP A 187 18.33 -4.65 2.96
N LEU A 188 18.44 -3.31 2.97
CA LEU A 188 17.41 -2.42 3.49
C LEU A 188 16.31 -2.09 2.48
N PHE A 189 16.52 -2.37 1.19
CA PHE A 189 15.67 -1.84 0.13
C PHE A 189 14.24 -2.41 0.12
N SER A 190 13.24 -1.57 0.36
CA SER A 190 11.81 -1.95 0.50
C SER A 190 11.00 -2.00 -0.81
N SER A 191 11.65 -1.79 -1.97
CA SER A 191 11.01 -1.76 -3.31
C SER A 191 9.82 -0.78 -3.47
N CYS A 192 9.76 0.26 -2.64
CA CYS A 192 8.65 1.25 -2.63
C CYS A 192 8.62 2.18 -3.84
N THR A 193 9.67 2.18 -4.67
CA THR A 193 9.83 2.99 -5.90
C THR A 193 9.79 4.53 -5.72
N ALA A 194 9.75 5.04 -4.50
CA ALA A 194 9.71 6.47 -4.22
C ALA A 194 10.90 7.23 -4.83
N CYS A 195 12.09 6.61 -4.83
CA CYS A 195 13.29 7.16 -5.46
C CYS A 195 13.15 7.34 -6.99
N ILE A 196 12.39 6.47 -7.65
CA ILE A 196 12.11 6.59 -9.10
C ILE A 196 11.15 7.74 -9.33
N ALA A 197 10.07 7.80 -8.55
CA ALA A 197 9.02 8.80 -8.70
C ALA A 197 9.50 10.24 -8.46
N ILE A 198 10.41 10.44 -7.48
CA ILE A 198 10.90 11.77 -7.09
C ILE A 198 12.04 12.28 -7.97
N CYS A 199 12.77 11.41 -8.70
CA CYS A 199 14.00 11.79 -9.40
C CYS A 199 13.73 12.77 -10.55
N PRO A 200 14.19 14.03 -10.48
CA PRO A 200 13.95 15.03 -11.53
C PRO A 200 14.70 14.68 -12.84
N GLU A 201 15.85 14.05 -12.72
CA GLU A 201 16.71 13.64 -13.85
C GLU A 201 16.32 12.28 -14.42
N LYS A 202 15.29 11.60 -13.84
CA LYS A 202 14.91 10.23 -14.20
C LYS A 202 16.11 9.26 -14.19
N ALA A 203 17.07 9.52 -13.30
CA ALA A 203 18.29 8.76 -13.18
C ALA A 203 18.10 7.43 -12.45
N GLN A 204 17.06 7.33 -11.59
CA GLN A 204 16.69 6.09 -10.92
C GLN A 204 15.89 5.22 -11.90
N TRP A 205 16.32 4.00 -12.11
CA TRP A 205 15.83 3.15 -13.17
C TRP A 205 15.71 1.70 -12.73
N ILE A 206 14.61 1.03 -13.04
CA ILE A 206 14.36 -0.36 -12.67
C ILE A 206 14.44 -1.33 -13.86
N PHE A 207 14.31 -0.80 -15.08
CA PHE A 207 14.25 -1.63 -16.28
C PHE A 207 15.66 -1.97 -16.78
N THR A 208 16.26 -3.01 -16.20
CA THR A 208 17.47 -3.60 -16.74
C THR A 208 17.14 -4.44 -17.99
N PRO A 209 18.10 -4.74 -18.89
CA PRO A 209 17.85 -5.58 -20.03
C PRO A 209 17.27 -6.96 -19.68
N GLU A 210 17.73 -7.55 -18.57
CA GLU A 210 17.21 -8.84 -18.07
C GLU A 210 15.73 -8.74 -17.65
N TYR A 211 15.29 -7.54 -17.26
CA TYR A 211 13.93 -7.27 -16.83
C TYR A 211 12.99 -6.81 -17.93
N ALA A 212 13.55 -6.40 -19.08
CA ALA A 212 12.77 -5.80 -20.18
C ALA A 212 11.71 -6.76 -20.74
N GLU A 213 12.05 -8.04 -20.88
CA GLU A 213 11.11 -9.05 -21.39
C GLU A 213 9.97 -9.29 -20.38
N TYR A 214 10.29 -9.45 -19.10
CA TYR A 214 9.27 -9.57 -18.06
C TYR A 214 8.32 -8.36 -18.05
N CYS A 215 8.88 -7.14 -18.11
CA CYS A 215 8.09 -5.90 -18.15
C CYS A 215 7.14 -5.86 -19.36
N ALA A 216 7.60 -6.26 -20.54
CA ALA A 216 6.80 -6.27 -21.75
C ALA A 216 5.63 -7.27 -21.63
N VAL A 217 5.90 -8.48 -21.15
CA VAL A 217 4.88 -9.52 -20.91
C VAL A 217 3.88 -9.07 -19.86
N PHE A 218 4.36 -8.51 -18.75
CA PHE A 218 3.50 -7.97 -17.68
C PHE A 218 2.53 -6.91 -18.21
N VAL A 219 3.05 -5.94 -18.96
CA VAL A 219 2.24 -4.88 -19.57
C VAL A 219 1.23 -5.45 -20.54
N GLN A 220 1.63 -6.33 -21.42
CA GLN A 220 0.74 -6.98 -22.40
C GLN A 220 -0.43 -7.69 -21.71
N ASN A 221 -0.17 -8.45 -20.65
CA ASN A 221 -1.17 -9.23 -19.94
C ASN A 221 -2.14 -8.39 -19.10
N ASN A 222 -1.74 -7.21 -18.67
CA ASN A 222 -2.47 -6.43 -17.67
C ASN A 222 -3.01 -5.08 -18.18
N SER A 223 -2.67 -4.62 -19.39
CA SER A 223 -3.15 -3.33 -19.93
C SER A 223 -4.61 -3.37 -20.41
N ALA A 224 -5.13 -4.54 -20.76
CA ALA A 224 -6.45 -4.71 -21.37
C ALA A 224 -7.56 -5.13 -20.39
N ARG A 225 -7.28 -5.15 -19.09
CA ARG A 225 -8.26 -5.55 -18.05
C ARG A 225 -9.04 -4.38 -17.49
#